data_5776d10a102c1233a7db479c451e136e
#
_entry.id   5776d10a102c1233a7db479c451e136e
#
_cell.length_a   1.000
_cell.length_b   1.000
_cell.length_c   1.000
_cell.angle_alpha   90.00
_cell.angle_beta   90.00
_cell.angle_gamma   90.00
#
_symmetry.space_group_name_H-M   'P 1'
#
loop_
_entity.id
_entity.type
_entity.pdbx_description
1 polymer ?
#
loop_
_entity_poly.entity_id
_entity_poly.type
_entity_poly.pdbx_seq_one_letter_code
_entity_poly.pdbx_strand_id
1 'polypeptide(L)'
;AGLAGSVQAAVMGRFGERIGLVEALAWVTLLSLALAFGVLLVTRRGIGGLGDAWTAPKWLWLGAALGTFVVFTITLASPRIGTAATIGLLVAGQLAAGAVIDRYGLFGFERIPLSAPRALGIALLAAGAVLTLRR
;
A
#
# COMPACT_ATOMS: atom_id res chain seq x y z
N ALA A 1 10.85 -4.71 3.55
CA ALA A 1 9.61 -3.96 3.24
C ALA A 1 8.61 -4.01 4.42
N GLY A 2 8.31 -5.20 5.00
CA GLY A 2 7.30 -5.35 6.06
C GLY A 2 7.56 -4.49 7.31
N LEU A 3 8.78 -4.54 7.86
CA LEU A 3 9.17 -3.70 9.01
C LEU A 3 9.04 -2.20 8.69
N ALA A 4 9.49 -1.79 7.51
CA ALA A 4 9.39 -0.39 7.10
C ALA A 4 7.92 0.06 6.99
N GLY A 5 7.03 -0.80 6.47
CA GLY A 5 5.60 -0.53 6.41
C GLY A 5 4.95 -0.38 7.79
N SER A 6 5.36 -1.20 8.77
CA SER A 6 4.85 -1.09 10.13
C SER A 6 5.32 0.19 10.83
N VAL A 7 6.59 0.56 10.65
CA VAL A 7 7.13 1.83 11.15
C VAL A 7 6.43 3.00 10.48
N GLN A 8 6.26 2.96 9.15
CA GLN A 8 5.52 3.98 8.40
C GLN A 8 4.10 4.16 8.95
N ALA A 9 3.38 3.06 9.18
CA ALA A 9 2.01 3.12 9.72
C ALA A 9 1.95 3.80 11.09
N ALA A 10 2.88 3.47 11.99
CA ALA A 10 2.96 4.08 13.32
C ALA A 10 3.30 5.58 13.24
N VAL A 11 4.30 5.93 12.43
CA VAL A 11 4.74 7.33 12.23
C VAL A 11 3.61 8.15 11.60
N MET A 12 2.95 7.62 10.56
CA MET A 12 1.84 8.30 9.88
C MET A 12 0.65 8.51 10.80
N GLY A 13 0.31 7.51 11.63
CA GLY A 13 -0.74 7.68 12.62
C GLY A 13 -0.45 8.84 13.57
N ARG A 14 0.74 8.88 14.14
CA ARG A 14 1.17 9.99 15.02
C ARG A 14 1.25 11.33 14.32
N PHE A 15 1.70 11.34 13.08
CA PHE A 15 1.81 12.57 12.30
C PHE A 15 0.43 13.14 11.99
N GLY A 16 -0.54 12.27 11.61
CA GLY A 16 -1.93 12.66 11.40
C GLY A 16 -2.62 13.20 12.64
N GLU A 17 -2.33 12.63 13.83
CA GLU A 17 -2.83 13.16 15.11
C GLU A 17 -2.26 14.56 15.42
N ARG A 18 -1.02 14.83 15.01
CA ARG A 18 -0.32 16.08 15.37
C ARG A 18 -0.66 17.27 14.46
N ILE A 19 -0.75 17.07 13.16
CA ILE A 19 -0.93 18.16 12.20
C ILE A 19 -2.22 18.09 11.38
N GLY A 20 -2.98 17.01 11.54
CA GLY A 20 -4.15 16.73 10.73
C GLY A 20 -3.91 15.61 9.69
N LEU A 21 -4.98 14.87 9.39
CA LEU A 21 -4.91 13.70 8.50
C LEU A 21 -4.52 14.08 7.06
N VAL A 22 -5.16 15.12 6.53
CA VAL A 22 -4.95 15.57 5.15
C VAL A 22 -3.60 16.25 4.99
N GLU A 23 -3.20 17.04 5.96
CA GLU A 23 -1.91 17.73 6.03
C GLU A 23 -0.76 16.71 6.09
N ALA A 24 -0.87 15.70 6.95
CA ALA A 24 0.12 14.63 7.04
C ALA A 24 0.24 13.86 5.71
N LEU A 25 -0.89 13.56 5.07
CA LEU A 25 -0.91 12.89 3.77
C LEU A 25 -0.22 13.74 2.70
N ALA A 26 -0.55 15.03 2.62
CA ALA A 26 0.05 15.94 1.65
C ALA A 26 1.58 16.06 1.83
N TRP A 27 2.03 16.22 3.08
CA TRP A 27 3.46 16.31 3.41
C TRP A 27 4.22 15.04 3.03
N VAL A 28 3.70 13.87 3.40
CA VAL A 28 4.36 12.60 3.09
C VAL A 28 4.39 12.33 1.59
N THR A 29 3.33 12.67 0.87
CA THR A 29 3.29 12.53 -0.59
C THR A 29 4.32 13.44 -1.26
N LEU A 30 4.44 14.69 -0.81
CA LEU A 30 5.44 15.64 -1.32
C LEU A 30 6.87 15.15 -1.06
N LEU A 31 7.14 14.68 0.16
CA LEU A 31 8.45 14.14 0.52
C LEU A 31 8.78 12.86 -0.28
N SER A 32 7.80 11.97 -0.44
CA SER A 32 7.96 10.76 -1.26
C SER A 32 8.25 11.09 -2.72
N LEU A 33 7.59 12.11 -3.26
CA LEU A 33 7.85 12.62 -4.61
C LEU A 33 9.30 13.11 -4.73
N ALA A 34 9.75 13.93 -3.77
CA ALA A 34 11.13 14.46 -3.77
C ALA A 34 12.16 13.33 -3.69
N LEU A 35 11.93 12.33 -2.83
CA LEU A 35 12.81 11.16 -2.71
C LEU A 35 12.84 10.33 -4.00
N ALA A 36 11.67 10.07 -4.60
CA ALA A 36 11.57 9.32 -5.86
C ALA A 36 12.29 10.06 -7.00
N PHE A 37 12.13 11.38 -7.07
CA PHE A 37 12.87 12.22 -8.02
C PHE A 37 14.37 12.20 -7.79
N GLY A 38 14.82 12.26 -6.54
CA GLY A 38 16.22 12.13 -6.18
C GLY A 38 16.82 10.80 -6.63
N VAL A 39 16.11 9.70 -6.37
CA VAL A 39 16.53 8.36 -6.84
C VAL A 39 16.57 8.30 -8.37
N LEU A 40 15.58 8.86 -9.06
CA LEU A 40 15.54 8.91 -10.51
C LEU A 40 16.75 9.64 -11.10
N LEU A 41 17.08 10.81 -10.56
CA LEU A 41 18.23 11.60 -11.01
C LEU A 41 19.56 10.88 -10.82
N VAL A 42 19.73 10.20 -9.67
CA VAL A 42 20.95 9.46 -9.36
C VAL A 42 21.10 8.21 -10.25
N THR A 43 20.01 7.47 -10.45
CA THR A 43 20.07 6.17 -11.15
C THR A 43 20.05 6.31 -12.67
N ARG A 44 19.23 7.19 -13.19
CA ARG A 44 19.02 7.35 -14.64
C ARG A 44 19.77 8.53 -15.26
N ARG A 45 20.37 9.38 -14.44
CA ARG A 45 21.03 10.62 -14.87
C ARG A 45 20.17 11.54 -15.75
N GLY A 46 18.83 11.42 -15.65
CA GLY A 46 17.90 12.22 -16.42
C GLY A 46 16.43 11.87 -16.20
N ILE A 47 15.55 12.73 -16.69
CA ILE A 47 14.09 12.62 -16.58
C ILE A 47 13.40 12.08 -17.85
N GLY A 48 14.18 11.67 -18.87
CA GLY A 48 13.65 11.32 -20.20
C GLY A 48 12.56 10.24 -20.18
N GLY A 49 12.67 9.23 -19.29
CA GLY A 49 11.67 8.17 -19.17
C GLY A 49 10.32 8.62 -18.57
N LEU A 50 10.23 9.82 -18.00
CA LEU A 50 8.94 10.34 -17.49
C LEU A 50 7.98 10.71 -18.63
N GLY A 51 8.51 11.04 -19.82
CA GLY A 51 7.69 11.29 -21.00
C GLY A 51 6.83 10.08 -21.40
N ASP A 52 7.37 8.88 -21.22
CA ASP A 52 6.68 7.63 -21.55
C ASP A 52 5.44 7.39 -20.67
N ALA A 53 5.41 7.96 -19.47
CA ALA A 53 4.25 7.86 -18.58
C ALA A 53 2.99 8.51 -19.20
N TRP A 54 3.14 9.55 -20.02
CA TRP A 54 2.02 10.23 -20.69
C TRP A 54 1.45 9.40 -21.85
N THR A 55 2.25 8.55 -22.45
CA THR A 55 1.84 7.65 -23.53
C THR A 55 1.27 6.32 -23.00
N ALA A 56 1.52 6.02 -21.72
CA ALA A 56 1.01 4.81 -21.08
C ALA A 56 -0.52 4.83 -20.92
N PRO A 57 -1.17 3.65 -20.95
CA PRO A 57 -2.61 3.55 -20.72
C PRO A 57 -3.01 4.24 -19.41
N LYS A 58 -3.99 5.14 -19.46
CA LYS A 58 -4.39 5.99 -18.31
C LYS A 58 -4.88 5.20 -17.09
N TRP A 59 -5.35 3.98 -17.29
CA TRP A 59 -5.76 3.11 -16.17
C TRP A 59 -4.60 2.76 -15.22
N LEU A 60 -3.34 2.79 -15.71
CA LEU A 60 -2.16 2.58 -14.86
C LEU A 60 -1.99 3.70 -13.82
N TRP A 61 -2.55 4.87 -14.07
CA TRP A 61 -2.49 5.99 -13.12
C TRP A 61 -3.36 5.76 -11.87
N LEU A 62 -4.30 4.80 -11.94
CA LEU A 62 -5.05 4.36 -10.76
C LEU A 62 -4.14 3.88 -9.64
N GLY A 63 -2.95 3.38 -9.96
CA GLY A 63 -1.97 2.97 -8.96
C GLY A 63 -1.58 4.10 -8.01
N ALA A 64 -1.43 5.33 -8.50
CA ALA A 64 -1.13 6.49 -7.66
C ALA A 64 -2.30 6.84 -6.74
N ALA A 65 -3.53 6.86 -7.27
CA ALA A 65 -4.73 7.13 -6.48
C ALA A 65 -4.95 6.06 -5.39
N LEU A 66 -4.78 4.79 -5.74
CA LEU A 66 -4.90 3.67 -4.80
C LEU A 66 -3.80 3.72 -3.73
N GLY A 67 -2.56 4.05 -4.10
CA GLY A 67 -1.47 4.24 -3.14
C GLY A 67 -1.76 5.35 -2.14
N THR A 68 -2.27 6.48 -2.61
CA THR A 68 -2.71 7.59 -1.74
C THR A 68 -3.84 7.15 -0.81
N PHE A 69 -4.82 6.42 -1.32
CA PHE A 69 -5.93 5.87 -0.53
C PHE A 69 -5.43 4.90 0.57
N VAL A 70 -4.47 4.04 0.25
CA VAL A 70 -3.87 3.13 1.24
C VAL A 70 -3.19 3.91 2.36
N VAL A 71 -2.37 4.91 2.04
CA VAL A 71 -1.69 5.73 3.05
C VAL A 71 -2.70 6.52 3.90
N PHE A 72 -3.74 7.08 3.27
CA PHE A 72 -4.84 7.75 3.97
C PHE A 72 -5.50 6.81 4.99
N THR A 73 -5.85 5.59 4.56
CA THR A 73 -6.49 4.60 5.43
C THR A 73 -5.60 4.18 6.59
N ILE A 74 -4.31 3.99 6.35
CA ILE A 74 -3.34 3.66 7.41
C ILE A 74 -3.25 4.80 8.44
N THR A 75 -3.14 6.04 7.97
CA THR A 75 -3.03 7.23 8.83
C THR A 75 -4.27 7.39 9.71
N LEU A 76 -5.45 7.12 9.15
CA LEU A 76 -6.73 7.19 9.85
C LEU A 76 -6.93 6.05 10.85
N ALA A 77 -6.55 4.83 10.48
CA ALA A 77 -6.87 3.61 11.23
C ALA A 77 -5.86 3.33 12.36
N SER A 78 -4.56 3.55 12.12
CA SER A 78 -3.51 3.20 13.10
C SER A 78 -3.72 3.78 14.49
N PRO A 79 -4.12 5.04 14.68
CA PRO A 79 -4.40 5.58 16.02
C PRO A 79 -5.65 4.97 16.67
N ARG A 80 -6.61 4.53 15.86
CA ARG A 80 -7.93 4.08 16.34
C ARG A 80 -7.94 2.61 16.77
N ILE A 81 -7.38 1.74 15.93
CA ILE A 81 -7.43 0.28 16.13
C ILE A 81 -6.05 -0.33 16.44
N GLY A 82 -5.01 0.50 16.47
CA GLY A 82 -3.62 0.08 16.65
C GLY A 82 -2.92 -0.31 15.35
N THR A 83 -1.61 -0.12 15.32
CA THR A 83 -0.78 -0.35 14.14
C THR A 83 -0.79 -1.82 13.70
N ALA A 84 -0.72 -2.77 14.64
CA ALA A 84 -0.70 -4.20 14.33
C ALA A 84 -2.00 -4.64 13.64
N ALA A 85 -3.17 -4.24 14.16
CA ALA A 85 -4.46 -4.55 13.58
C ALA A 85 -4.62 -3.90 12.20
N THR A 86 -4.21 -2.63 12.05
CA THR A 86 -4.25 -1.90 10.78
C THR A 86 -3.45 -2.62 9.70
N ILE A 87 -2.21 -2.98 10.00
CA ILE A 87 -1.34 -3.70 9.04
C ILE A 87 -1.85 -5.11 8.77
N GLY A 88 -2.32 -5.81 9.80
CA GLY A 88 -2.88 -7.16 9.63
C GLY A 88 -4.07 -7.19 8.68
N LEU A 89 -5.02 -6.27 8.85
CA LEU A 89 -6.18 -6.13 7.97
C LEU A 89 -5.79 -5.71 6.54
N LEU A 90 -4.84 -4.78 6.43
CA LEU A 90 -4.32 -4.33 5.13
C LEU A 90 -3.70 -5.51 4.36
N VAL A 91 -2.81 -6.26 4.99
CA VAL A 91 -2.12 -7.40 4.38
C VAL A 91 -3.12 -8.50 4.00
N ALA A 92 -4.08 -8.81 4.86
CA ALA A 92 -5.13 -9.77 4.56
C ALA A 92 -5.95 -9.36 3.33
N GLY A 93 -6.36 -8.09 3.25
CA GLY A 93 -7.06 -7.53 2.09
C GLY A 93 -6.23 -7.56 0.82
N GLN A 94 -4.95 -7.19 0.89
CA GLN A 94 -4.03 -7.22 -0.25
C GLN A 94 -3.82 -8.63 -0.78
N LEU A 95 -3.66 -9.62 0.10
CA LEU A 95 -3.48 -11.02 -0.30
C LEU A 95 -4.75 -11.61 -0.91
N ALA A 96 -5.92 -11.28 -0.36
CA ALA A 96 -7.20 -11.71 -0.93
C ALA A 96 -7.38 -11.12 -2.34
N ALA A 97 -7.16 -9.81 -2.50
CA ALA A 97 -7.23 -9.14 -3.79
C ALA A 97 -6.19 -9.69 -4.78
N GLY A 98 -4.94 -9.90 -4.33
CA GLY A 98 -3.88 -10.51 -5.13
C GLY A 98 -4.25 -11.91 -5.62
N ALA A 99 -4.86 -12.73 -4.77
CA ALA A 99 -5.32 -14.06 -5.16
C ALA A 99 -6.42 -14.02 -6.23
N VAL A 100 -7.31 -13.03 -6.19
CA VAL A 100 -8.31 -12.80 -7.23
C VAL A 100 -7.64 -12.38 -8.55
N ILE A 101 -6.73 -11.41 -8.49
CA ILE A 101 -5.97 -10.93 -9.66
C ILE A 101 -5.25 -12.09 -10.34
N ASP A 102 -4.52 -12.89 -9.56
CA ASP A 102 -3.76 -14.03 -10.06
C ASP A 102 -4.67 -15.11 -10.64
N ARG A 103 -5.81 -15.42 -9.99
CA ARG A 103 -6.75 -16.43 -10.47
C ARG A 103 -7.32 -16.11 -11.84
N TYR A 104 -7.67 -14.84 -12.05
CA TYR A 104 -8.30 -14.40 -13.30
C TYR A 104 -7.30 -13.86 -14.32
N GLY A 105 -6.03 -13.69 -13.95
CA GLY A 105 -5.01 -13.09 -14.81
C GLY A 105 -5.33 -11.64 -15.16
N LEU A 106 -5.85 -10.88 -14.19
CA LEU A 106 -6.20 -9.49 -14.40
C LEU A 106 -4.94 -8.64 -14.67
N PHE A 107 -5.10 -7.54 -15.36
CA PHE A 107 -4.01 -6.59 -15.69
C PHE A 107 -2.86 -7.19 -16.52
N GLY A 108 -3.07 -8.33 -17.19
CA GLY A 108 -2.05 -8.98 -18.01
C GLY A 108 -1.11 -9.91 -17.26
N PHE A 109 -1.39 -10.23 -16.01
CA PHE A 109 -0.63 -11.21 -15.24
C PHE A 109 -0.95 -12.65 -15.66
N GLU A 110 0.00 -13.56 -15.47
CA GLU A 110 -0.22 -14.99 -15.66
C GLU A 110 -1.27 -15.52 -14.67
N ARG A 111 -2.12 -16.44 -15.15
CA ARG A 111 -3.12 -17.05 -14.29
C ARG A 111 -2.48 -18.07 -13.37
N ILE A 112 -2.60 -17.83 -12.07
CA ILE A 112 -2.13 -18.74 -11.03
C ILE A 112 -3.36 -19.29 -10.31
N PRO A 113 -3.60 -20.62 -10.36
CA PRO A 113 -4.75 -21.23 -9.69
C PRO A 113 -4.67 -21.04 -8.18
N LEU A 114 -5.82 -20.79 -7.57
CA LEU A 114 -5.94 -20.71 -6.12
C LEU A 114 -5.85 -22.13 -5.54
N SER A 115 -4.69 -22.48 -5.00
CA SER A 115 -4.51 -23.77 -4.31
C SER A 115 -5.10 -23.75 -2.89
N ALA A 116 -5.47 -24.91 -2.38
CA ALA A 116 -6.00 -25.04 -1.02
C ALA A 116 -5.04 -24.50 0.06
N PRO A 117 -3.72 -24.74 0.03
CA PRO A 117 -2.79 -24.13 0.98
C PRO A 117 -2.78 -22.60 0.91
N ARG A 118 -2.90 -22.01 -0.29
CA ARG A 118 -2.92 -20.57 -0.48
C ARG A 118 -4.21 -19.95 0.10
N ALA A 119 -5.36 -20.58 -0.16
CA ALA A 119 -6.63 -20.15 0.42
C ALA A 119 -6.62 -20.24 1.95
N LEU A 120 -6.08 -21.32 2.51
CA LEU A 120 -5.92 -21.50 3.95
C LEU A 120 -5.00 -20.43 4.54
N GLY A 121 -3.86 -20.15 3.91
CA GLY A 121 -2.94 -19.10 4.35
C GLY A 121 -3.61 -17.72 4.43
N ILE A 122 -4.39 -17.34 3.42
CA ILE A 122 -5.15 -16.08 3.40
C ILE A 122 -6.20 -16.06 4.53
N ALA A 123 -6.91 -17.16 4.73
CA ALA A 123 -7.91 -17.26 5.80
C ALA A 123 -7.29 -17.15 7.19
N LEU A 124 -6.13 -17.80 7.43
CA LEU A 124 -5.40 -17.71 8.69
C LEU A 124 -4.89 -16.30 8.96
N LEU A 125 -4.39 -15.60 7.94
CA LEU A 125 -3.97 -14.21 8.08
C LEU A 125 -5.15 -13.28 8.39
N ALA A 126 -6.28 -13.47 7.73
CA ALA A 126 -7.49 -12.71 8.03
C ALA A 126 -7.98 -12.98 9.47
N ALA A 127 -8.01 -14.25 9.90
CA ALA A 127 -8.38 -14.61 11.27
C ALA A 127 -7.40 -14.02 12.29
N GLY A 128 -6.09 -14.10 12.04
CA GLY A 128 -5.06 -13.47 12.87
C GLY A 128 -5.24 -11.96 12.99
N ALA A 129 -5.50 -11.28 11.87
CA ALA A 129 -5.75 -9.85 11.86
C ALA A 129 -6.98 -9.46 12.70
N VAL A 130 -8.08 -10.23 12.62
CA VAL A 130 -9.29 -10.02 13.44
C VAL A 130 -9.01 -10.23 14.93
N LEU A 131 -8.19 -11.23 15.27
CA LEU A 131 -7.81 -11.48 16.67
C LEU A 131 -7.01 -10.31 17.27
N THR A 132 -6.22 -9.58 16.47
CA THR A 132 -5.48 -8.39 16.94
C THR A 132 -6.38 -7.20 17.27
N LEU A 133 -7.65 -7.22 16.84
CA LEU A 133 -8.64 -6.20 17.22
C LEU A 133 -9.19 -6.39 18.64
N ARG A 134 -9.10 -7.60 19.17
CA ARG A 134 -9.55 -7.90 20.53
C ARG A 134 -8.48 -7.41 21.51
N ARG A 135 -8.79 -6.34 22.20
CA ARG A 135 -8.00 -5.81 23.33
C ARG A 135 -8.44 -6.48 24.62
#